data_10d0abdbd708212a2e9f9cb3c183bb7c
#
_entry.id   10d0abdbd708212a2e9f9cb3c183bb7c
#
_cell.length_a   1.000
_cell.length_b   1.000
_cell.length_c   1.000
_cell.angle_alpha   90.00
_cell.angle_beta   90.00
_cell.angle_gamma   90.00
#
_symmetry.space_group_name_H-M   'P 1'
#
loop_
_entity.id
_entity.type
_entity.pdbx_description
1 polymer ?
#
loop_
_entity_poly.entity_id
_entity_poly.type
_entity_poly.pdbx_seq_one_letter_code
_entity_poly.pdbx_strand_id
1 'polypeptide(L)'
;MNALDRQLLDAARTGDTCRVRSAIEGGARIDCRDEELRTPLLLAVHGDHVETARLLVAAGADPDAQDRREESPWLATGVTGSVRMLHVLLPAGPDLRLRNRFGGIVLIPASERGHVGYVRELLRVTDIDVDHVNRLGWTALLEAVILGDGGRAHQEVVGLLLAAGANVDLPDGDGTTALEHAERRGFADIAARLRGAR
;
A
#
# COMPACT_ATOMS: atom_id res chain seq x y z
N MET A 1 17.23 -5.06 -22.91
CA MET A 1 16.02 -5.88 -22.67
C MET A 1 15.79 -6.78 -23.86
N ASN A 2 15.65 -8.09 -23.68
CA ASN A 2 15.38 -9.05 -24.76
C ASN A 2 13.88 -9.10 -25.13
N ALA A 3 13.51 -9.88 -26.18
CA ALA A 3 12.12 -9.93 -26.66
C ALA A 3 11.16 -10.57 -25.65
N LEU A 4 11.60 -11.61 -24.92
CA LEU A 4 10.77 -12.29 -23.91
C LEU A 4 10.51 -11.40 -22.69
N ASP A 5 11.52 -10.64 -22.22
CA ASP A 5 11.35 -9.68 -21.12
C ASP A 5 10.31 -8.62 -21.50
N ARG A 6 10.37 -8.10 -22.74
CA ARG A 6 9.40 -7.11 -23.22
C ARG A 6 8.00 -7.70 -23.30
N GLN A 7 7.87 -8.93 -23.80
CA GLN A 7 6.61 -9.64 -23.82
C GLN A 7 6.03 -9.83 -22.42
N LEU A 8 6.87 -10.17 -21.42
CA LEU A 8 6.43 -10.36 -20.02
C LEU A 8 5.91 -9.06 -19.44
N LEU A 9 6.62 -7.93 -19.62
CA LEU A 9 6.20 -6.61 -19.15
C LEU A 9 4.85 -6.17 -19.77
N ASP A 10 4.70 -6.33 -21.10
CA ASP A 10 3.48 -5.96 -21.80
C ASP A 10 2.29 -6.84 -21.39
N ALA A 11 2.51 -8.15 -21.27
CA ALA A 11 1.49 -9.09 -20.81
C ALA A 11 1.08 -8.84 -19.35
N ALA A 12 2.02 -8.51 -18.47
CA ALA A 12 1.73 -8.18 -17.08
C ALA A 12 0.93 -6.88 -16.95
N ARG A 13 1.26 -5.86 -17.77
CA ARG A 13 0.54 -4.59 -17.81
C ARG A 13 -0.92 -4.74 -18.24
N THR A 14 -1.22 -5.69 -19.13
CA THR A 14 -2.57 -5.92 -19.67
C THR A 14 -3.32 -7.04 -18.97
N GLY A 15 -2.69 -7.75 -18.03
CA GLY A 15 -3.30 -8.88 -17.32
C GLY A 15 -3.45 -10.15 -18.15
N ASP A 16 -2.72 -10.28 -19.27
CA ASP A 16 -2.76 -11.44 -20.13
C ASP A 16 -1.97 -12.62 -19.53
N THR A 17 -2.65 -13.42 -18.72
CA THR A 17 -2.07 -14.56 -18.01
C THR A 17 -1.50 -15.64 -18.94
N CYS A 18 -2.08 -15.81 -20.12
CA CYS A 18 -1.57 -16.79 -21.10
C CYS A 18 -0.19 -16.36 -21.63
N ARG A 19 -0.07 -15.09 -22.01
CA ARG A 19 1.21 -14.53 -22.50
C ARG A 19 2.25 -14.43 -21.39
N VAL A 20 1.83 -14.12 -20.14
CA VAL A 20 2.73 -14.14 -18.96
C VAL A 20 3.31 -15.53 -18.77
N ARG A 21 2.47 -16.57 -18.77
CA ARG A 21 2.92 -17.96 -18.65
C ARG A 21 3.90 -18.34 -19.77
N SER A 22 3.56 -18.06 -21.01
CA SER A 22 4.43 -18.37 -22.17
C SER A 22 5.78 -17.65 -22.07
N ALA A 23 5.81 -16.40 -21.61
CA ALA A 23 7.04 -15.64 -21.46
C ALA A 23 7.94 -16.23 -20.35
N ILE A 24 7.34 -16.62 -19.20
CA ILE A 24 8.05 -17.27 -18.09
C ILE A 24 8.63 -18.61 -18.54
N GLU A 25 7.83 -19.46 -19.18
CA GLU A 25 8.25 -20.78 -19.72
C GLU A 25 9.34 -20.62 -20.78
N GLY A 26 9.31 -19.53 -21.55
CA GLY A 26 10.31 -19.19 -22.54
C GLY A 26 11.63 -18.66 -21.95
N GLY A 27 11.72 -18.47 -20.63
CA GLY A 27 12.92 -18.01 -19.93
C GLY A 27 13.06 -16.48 -19.84
N ALA A 28 11.94 -15.73 -19.84
CA ALA A 28 11.96 -14.31 -19.49
C ALA A 28 12.47 -14.12 -18.05
N ARG A 29 13.23 -13.06 -17.81
CA ARG A 29 13.66 -12.71 -16.46
C ARG A 29 12.45 -12.19 -15.67
N ILE A 30 12.12 -12.84 -14.56
CA ILE A 30 10.89 -12.56 -13.79
C ILE A 30 10.83 -11.12 -13.31
N ASP A 31 11.97 -10.56 -12.85
CA ASP A 31 12.11 -9.17 -12.38
C ASP A 31 12.81 -8.29 -13.44
N CYS A 32 12.54 -8.54 -14.73
CA CYS A 32 12.96 -7.62 -15.78
C CYS A 32 12.33 -6.24 -15.55
N ARG A 33 13.01 -5.19 -16.03
CA ARG A 33 12.58 -3.81 -15.73
C ARG A 33 12.36 -3.03 -17.01
N ASP A 34 11.28 -2.24 -17.04
CA ASP A 34 11.04 -1.26 -18.09
C ASP A 34 11.92 0.00 -17.91
N GLU A 35 11.68 1.04 -18.71
CA GLU A 35 12.45 2.29 -18.66
C GLU A 35 12.26 3.04 -17.33
N GLU A 36 11.12 2.86 -16.66
CA GLU A 36 10.83 3.41 -15.34
C GLU A 36 11.30 2.50 -14.18
N LEU A 37 12.04 1.44 -14.48
CA LEU A 37 12.48 0.38 -13.57
C LEU A 37 11.33 -0.43 -12.95
N ARG A 38 10.11 -0.37 -13.51
CA ARG A 38 8.97 -1.16 -13.03
C ARG A 38 9.14 -2.63 -13.43
N THR A 39 8.83 -3.52 -12.50
CA THR A 39 8.81 -4.96 -12.74
C THR A 39 7.47 -5.42 -13.31
N PRO A 40 7.38 -6.62 -13.92
CA PRO A 40 6.10 -7.21 -14.32
C PRO A 40 5.10 -7.28 -13.16
N LEU A 41 5.58 -7.62 -11.93
CA LEU A 41 4.71 -7.70 -10.77
C LEU A 41 4.13 -6.33 -10.39
N LEU A 42 4.94 -5.26 -10.41
CA LEU A 42 4.45 -3.90 -10.15
C LEU A 42 3.39 -3.47 -11.17
N LEU A 43 3.61 -3.79 -12.46
CA LEU A 43 2.64 -3.49 -13.51
C LEU A 43 1.32 -4.25 -13.33
N ALA A 44 1.38 -5.51 -12.91
CA ALA A 44 0.20 -6.32 -12.61
C ALA A 44 -0.57 -5.78 -11.39
N VAL A 45 0.14 -5.31 -10.35
CA VAL A 45 -0.48 -4.68 -9.16
C VAL A 45 -1.20 -3.38 -9.52
N HIS A 46 -0.59 -2.52 -10.33
CA HIS A 46 -1.22 -1.28 -10.80
C HIS A 46 -2.52 -1.52 -11.58
N GLY A 47 -2.58 -2.62 -12.35
CA GLY A 47 -3.76 -3.00 -13.11
C GLY A 47 -4.78 -3.84 -12.32
N ASP A 48 -4.53 -4.12 -11.03
CA ASP A 48 -5.27 -5.09 -10.20
C ASP A 48 -5.44 -6.47 -10.88
N HIS A 49 -4.43 -6.87 -11.65
CA HIS A 49 -4.41 -8.14 -12.38
C HIS A 49 -4.00 -9.29 -11.45
N VAL A 50 -4.90 -9.68 -10.56
CA VAL A 50 -4.64 -10.60 -9.43
C VAL A 50 -4.09 -11.95 -9.90
N GLU A 51 -4.66 -12.55 -10.95
CA GLU A 51 -4.19 -13.86 -11.45
C GLU A 51 -2.81 -13.75 -12.11
N THR A 52 -2.52 -12.65 -12.78
CA THR A 52 -1.19 -12.36 -13.32
C THR A 52 -0.17 -12.21 -12.20
N ALA A 53 -0.49 -11.43 -11.15
CA ALA A 53 0.37 -11.29 -9.99
C ALA A 53 0.63 -12.64 -9.30
N ARG A 54 -0.39 -13.49 -9.18
CA ARG A 54 -0.25 -14.86 -8.64
C ARG A 54 0.77 -15.69 -9.42
N LEU A 55 0.73 -15.66 -10.76
CA LEU A 55 1.69 -16.37 -11.59
C LEU A 55 3.12 -15.83 -11.40
N LEU A 56 3.27 -14.51 -11.32
CA LEU A 56 4.55 -13.86 -11.12
C LEU A 56 5.15 -14.18 -9.75
N VAL A 57 4.35 -14.10 -8.69
CA VAL A 57 4.76 -14.48 -7.33
C VAL A 57 5.15 -15.97 -7.26
N ALA A 58 4.35 -16.85 -7.87
CA ALA A 58 4.68 -18.27 -7.94
C ALA A 58 5.98 -18.57 -8.71
N ALA A 59 6.37 -17.68 -9.64
CA ALA A 59 7.63 -17.74 -10.36
C ALA A 59 8.80 -17.05 -9.63
N GLY A 60 8.59 -16.54 -8.41
CA GLY A 60 9.60 -15.95 -7.57
C GLY A 60 9.82 -14.45 -7.80
N ALA A 61 8.83 -13.71 -8.31
CA ALA A 61 8.90 -12.26 -8.44
C ALA A 61 9.08 -11.57 -7.08
N ASP A 62 9.97 -10.59 -7.03
CA ASP A 62 10.27 -9.81 -5.83
C ASP A 62 9.17 -8.77 -5.53
N PRO A 63 8.43 -8.89 -4.39
CA PRO A 63 7.38 -7.95 -4.01
C PRO A 63 7.92 -6.57 -3.61
N ASP A 64 9.22 -6.48 -3.30
CA ASP A 64 9.87 -5.28 -2.78
C ASP A 64 10.69 -4.51 -3.82
N ALA A 65 10.77 -5.01 -5.04
CA ALA A 65 11.52 -4.41 -6.13
C ALA A 65 11.01 -3.02 -6.51
N GLN A 66 11.70 -1.97 -6.03
CA GLN A 66 11.30 -0.58 -6.25
C GLN A 66 11.62 -0.07 -7.66
N ASP A 67 10.73 0.77 -8.18
CA ASP A 67 10.88 1.53 -9.43
C ASP A 67 11.65 2.87 -9.21
N ARG A 68 11.72 3.74 -10.26
CA ARG A 68 12.35 5.07 -10.16
C ARG A 68 11.68 6.00 -9.16
N ARG A 69 10.44 5.73 -8.75
CA ARG A 69 9.67 6.52 -7.79
C ARG A 69 9.71 5.94 -6.38
N GLU A 70 10.57 4.95 -6.15
CA GLU A 70 10.61 4.19 -4.89
C GLU A 70 9.27 3.54 -4.57
N GLU A 71 8.51 3.14 -5.62
CA GLU A 71 7.29 2.34 -5.47
C GLU A 71 7.60 0.87 -5.78
N SER A 72 7.06 -0.05 -4.98
CA SER A 72 7.21 -1.50 -5.18
C SER A 72 5.85 -2.16 -5.35
N PRO A 73 5.79 -3.41 -5.83
CA PRO A 73 4.55 -4.19 -5.82
C PRO A 73 3.83 -4.17 -4.47
N TRP A 74 4.57 -4.37 -3.36
CA TRP A 74 4.02 -4.33 -2.02
C TRP A 74 3.43 -2.96 -1.66
N LEU A 75 4.20 -1.88 -1.83
CA LEU A 75 3.76 -0.52 -1.52
C LEU A 75 2.53 -0.10 -2.36
N ALA A 76 2.48 -0.51 -3.62
CA ALA A 76 1.37 -0.22 -4.53
C ALA A 76 0.05 -0.85 -4.08
N THR A 77 0.05 -1.93 -3.29
CA THR A 77 -1.20 -2.51 -2.76
C THR A 77 -1.92 -1.56 -1.82
N GLY A 78 -1.21 -0.74 -1.03
CA GLY A 78 -1.80 0.30 -0.20
C GLY A 78 -2.44 1.43 -1.00
N VAL A 79 -1.86 1.74 -2.17
CA VAL A 79 -2.41 2.75 -3.10
C VAL A 79 -3.66 2.25 -3.80
N THR A 80 -3.69 0.97 -4.23
CA THR A 80 -4.84 0.36 -4.93
C THR A 80 -5.95 -0.09 -3.99
N GLY A 81 -5.62 -0.42 -2.74
CA GLY A 81 -6.57 -0.92 -1.74
C GLY A 81 -7.08 -2.34 -2.01
N SER A 82 -6.41 -3.09 -2.88
CA SER A 82 -6.85 -4.43 -3.29
C SER A 82 -6.53 -5.48 -2.22
N VAL A 83 -7.54 -5.92 -1.49
CA VAL A 83 -7.42 -7.02 -0.50
C VAL A 83 -6.98 -8.32 -1.16
N ARG A 84 -7.47 -8.60 -2.37
CA ARG A 84 -7.06 -9.80 -3.12
C ARG A 84 -5.57 -9.78 -3.46
N MET A 85 -5.07 -8.61 -3.87
CA MET A 85 -3.66 -8.42 -4.19
C MET A 85 -2.79 -8.54 -2.93
N LEU A 86 -3.23 -7.98 -1.79
CA LEU A 86 -2.59 -8.17 -0.49
C LEU A 86 -2.33 -9.66 -0.20
N HIS A 87 -3.36 -10.50 -0.33
CA HIS A 87 -3.25 -11.94 -0.11
C HIS A 87 -2.38 -12.69 -1.13
N VAL A 88 -2.22 -12.14 -2.32
CA VAL A 88 -1.31 -12.71 -3.33
C VAL A 88 0.15 -12.41 -2.98
N LEU A 89 0.43 -11.20 -2.47
CA LEU A 89 1.82 -10.78 -2.22
C LEU A 89 2.33 -11.22 -0.84
N LEU A 90 1.48 -11.33 0.18
CA LEU A 90 1.90 -11.72 1.54
C LEU A 90 2.74 -13.02 1.60
N PRO A 91 2.38 -14.11 0.88
CA PRO A 91 3.20 -15.35 0.90
C PRO A 91 4.60 -15.18 0.31
N ALA A 92 4.84 -14.13 -0.49
CA ALA A 92 6.18 -13.82 -0.99
C ALA A 92 7.09 -13.18 0.08
N GLY A 93 6.58 -12.87 1.27
CA GLY A 93 7.34 -12.33 2.39
C GLY A 93 7.80 -10.89 2.20
N PRO A 94 6.91 -9.95 1.83
CA PRO A 94 7.31 -8.56 1.63
C PRO A 94 7.85 -7.92 2.91
N ASP A 95 8.78 -6.98 2.75
CA ASP A 95 9.27 -6.17 3.87
C ASP A 95 8.21 -5.14 4.30
N LEU A 96 7.59 -5.38 5.47
CA LEU A 96 6.56 -4.48 6.02
C LEU A 96 7.11 -3.08 6.37
N ARG A 97 8.44 -2.92 6.46
CA ARG A 97 9.13 -1.66 6.75
C ARG A 97 9.61 -0.93 5.50
N LEU A 98 9.39 -1.53 4.31
CA LEU A 98 9.76 -0.89 3.05
C LEU A 98 9.07 0.46 2.92
N ARG A 99 9.82 1.48 2.50
CA ARG A 99 9.34 2.87 2.44
C ARG A 99 9.29 3.37 1.00
N ASN A 100 8.26 4.14 0.71
CA ASN A 100 8.16 4.90 -0.53
C ASN A 100 9.01 6.19 -0.48
N ARG A 101 9.03 6.97 -1.56
CA ARG A 101 9.76 8.26 -1.67
C ARG A 101 9.41 9.29 -0.59
N PHE A 102 8.26 9.16 0.05
CA PHE A 102 7.84 10.02 1.17
C PHE A 102 8.21 9.43 2.53
N GLY A 103 8.89 8.29 2.55
CA GLY A 103 9.23 7.56 3.77
C GLY A 103 8.07 6.80 4.39
N GLY A 104 6.93 6.72 3.72
CA GLY A 104 5.74 6.03 4.20
C GLY A 104 5.75 4.54 3.86
N ILE A 105 5.23 3.71 4.76
CA ILE A 105 4.93 2.29 4.56
C ILE A 105 3.54 2.11 3.94
N VAL A 106 3.19 0.89 3.55
CA VAL A 106 1.95 0.56 2.83
C VAL A 106 0.66 0.98 3.54
N LEU A 107 0.65 1.05 4.88
CA LEU A 107 -0.52 1.45 5.68
C LEU A 107 -0.90 2.92 5.48
N ILE A 108 0.09 3.79 5.26
CA ILE A 108 -0.10 5.24 5.15
C ILE A 108 -0.98 5.60 3.94
N PRO A 109 -0.62 5.26 2.67
CA PRO A 109 -1.47 5.60 1.53
C PRO A 109 -2.83 4.87 1.55
N ALA A 110 -2.93 3.69 2.18
CA ALA A 110 -4.21 3.01 2.35
C ALA A 110 -5.15 3.78 3.28
N SER A 111 -4.61 4.40 4.32
CA SER A 111 -5.36 5.21 5.30
C SER A 111 -5.76 6.56 4.71
N GLU A 112 -4.84 7.24 4.00
CA GLU A 112 -5.09 8.47 3.24
C GLU A 112 -6.30 8.32 2.30
N ARG A 113 -6.38 7.19 1.58
CA ARG A 113 -7.41 6.92 0.58
C ARG A 113 -8.70 6.33 1.14
N GLY A 114 -8.76 6.08 2.44
CA GLY A 114 -9.95 5.49 3.05
C GLY A 114 -10.23 4.05 2.63
N HIS A 115 -9.21 3.25 2.31
CA HIS A 115 -9.35 1.86 1.90
C HIS A 115 -9.67 0.94 3.09
N VAL A 116 -10.89 1.10 3.66
CA VAL A 116 -11.34 0.43 4.88
C VAL A 116 -11.10 -1.08 4.88
N GLY A 117 -11.51 -1.77 3.80
CA GLY A 117 -11.35 -3.24 3.69
C GLY A 117 -9.87 -3.66 3.70
N TYR A 118 -9.02 -2.90 3.01
CA TYR A 118 -7.59 -3.16 2.95
C TYR A 118 -6.91 -2.90 4.30
N VAL A 119 -7.17 -1.74 4.93
CA VAL A 119 -6.63 -1.37 6.25
C VAL A 119 -7.01 -2.41 7.29
N ARG A 120 -8.29 -2.81 7.34
CA ARG A 120 -8.77 -3.85 8.26
C ARG A 120 -8.01 -5.16 8.08
N GLU A 121 -7.88 -5.61 6.85
CA GLU A 121 -7.23 -6.89 6.56
C GLU A 121 -5.73 -6.84 6.82
N LEU A 122 -5.05 -5.76 6.39
CA LEU A 122 -3.62 -5.56 6.65
C LEU A 122 -3.30 -5.62 8.15
N LEU A 123 -4.04 -4.86 8.98
CA LEU A 123 -3.88 -4.83 10.44
C LEU A 123 -4.20 -6.20 11.10
N ARG A 124 -5.09 -6.99 10.48
CA ARG A 124 -5.46 -8.31 11.00
C ARG A 124 -4.40 -9.38 10.73
N VAL A 125 -3.73 -9.31 9.57
CA VAL A 125 -2.86 -10.40 9.08
C VAL A 125 -1.37 -10.10 9.15
N THR A 126 -1.00 -8.91 9.61
CA THR A 126 0.41 -8.48 9.74
C THR A 126 0.63 -7.78 11.09
N ASP A 127 1.91 -7.69 11.47
CA ASP A 127 2.40 -6.90 12.61
C ASP A 127 2.95 -5.54 12.17
N ILE A 128 2.32 -4.93 11.17
CA ILE A 128 2.75 -3.65 10.60
C ILE A 128 2.77 -2.56 11.68
N ASP A 129 3.80 -1.72 11.64
CA ASP A 129 3.94 -0.60 12.58
C ASP A 129 2.84 0.46 12.33
N VAL A 130 1.85 0.48 13.22
CA VAL A 130 0.69 1.40 13.12
C VAL A 130 1.09 2.85 13.35
N ASP A 131 2.16 3.09 14.11
CA ASP A 131 2.67 4.42 14.46
C ASP A 131 3.86 4.88 13.61
N HIS A 132 4.14 4.15 12.51
CA HIS A 132 5.19 4.55 11.59
C HIS A 132 5.02 6.00 11.14
N VAL A 133 6.10 6.79 11.27
CA VAL A 133 6.14 8.21 10.88
C VAL A 133 6.89 8.36 9.55
N ASN A 134 6.27 9.01 8.58
CA ASN A 134 6.87 9.31 7.29
C ASN A 134 7.78 10.57 7.33
N ARG A 135 8.36 10.97 6.19
CA ARG A 135 9.25 12.16 6.10
C ARG A 135 8.55 13.50 6.33
N LEU A 136 7.21 13.52 6.27
CA LEU A 136 6.39 14.70 6.58
C LEU A 136 6.07 14.81 8.07
N GLY A 137 6.51 13.84 8.88
CA GLY A 137 6.17 13.75 10.30
C GLY A 137 4.76 13.17 10.54
N TRP A 138 4.18 12.47 9.58
CA TRP A 138 2.80 11.99 9.66
C TRP A 138 2.73 10.47 9.83
N THR A 139 1.86 10.04 10.73
CA THR A 139 1.42 8.65 10.88
C THR A 139 0.25 8.35 9.94
N ALA A 140 -0.14 7.08 9.83
CA ALA A 140 -1.36 6.68 9.11
C ALA A 140 -2.62 7.35 9.71
N LEU A 141 -2.66 7.54 11.04
CA LEU A 141 -3.74 8.24 11.72
C LEU A 141 -3.80 9.72 11.31
N LEU A 142 -2.66 10.41 11.29
CA LEU A 142 -2.56 11.81 10.84
C LEU A 142 -2.96 11.96 9.37
N GLU A 143 -2.48 11.09 8.47
CA GLU A 143 -2.86 11.17 7.05
C GLU A 143 -4.35 10.93 6.82
N ALA A 144 -4.97 9.97 7.50
CA ALA A 144 -6.41 9.73 7.41
C ALA A 144 -7.24 10.96 7.84
N VAL A 145 -6.71 11.77 8.77
CA VAL A 145 -7.37 13.00 9.23
C VAL A 145 -7.01 14.20 8.36
N ILE A 146 -5.73 14.40 8.02
CA ILE A 146 -5.25 15.60 7.31
C ILE A 146 -5.65 15.57 5.82
N LEU A 147 -5.54 14.44 5.15
CA LEU A 147 -5.80 14.29 3.72
C LEU A 147 -7.19 13.70 3.43
N GLY A 148 -7.78 13.01 4.40
CA GLY A 148 -9.12 12.46 4.30
C GLY A 148 -10.21 13.53 4.20
N ASP A 149 -11.43 13.12 3.84
CA ASP A 149 -12.60 13.98 3.69
C ASP A 149 -13.50 14.05 4.94
N GLY A 150 -13.14 13.32 6.02
CA GLY A 150 -13.94 13.19 7.24
C GLY A 150 -15.19 12.32 7.09
N GLY A 151 -15.40 11.75 5.89
CA GLY A 151 -16.52 10.90 5.58
C GLY A 151 -16.44 9.51 6.24
N ARG A 152 -17.46 8.71 5.99
CA ARG A 152 -17.65 7.40 6.64
C ARG A 152 -16.45 6.46 6.51
N ALA A 153 -15.79 6.46 5.34
CA ALA A 153 -14.61 5.62 5.11
C ALA A 153 -13.45 6.03 6.04
N HIS A 154 -13.15 7.33 6.12
CA HIS A 154 -12.07 7.81 6.99
C HIS A 154 -12.41 7.67 8.48
N GLN A 155 -13.68 7.86 8.89
CA GLN A 155 -14.12 7.56 10.25
C GLN A 155 -13.89 6.09 10.63
N GLU A 156 -14.13 5.17 9.70
CA GLU A 156 -13.91 3.74 9.91
C GLU A 156 -12.41 3.40 9.93
N VAL A 157 -11.60 3.98 9.03
CA VAL A 157 -10.14 3.82 9.04
C VAL A 157 -9.56 4.31 10.38
N VAL A 158 -9.95 5.50 10.85
CA VAL A 158 -9.54 6.02 12.17
C VAL A 158 -9.90 5.03 13.27
N GLY A 159 -11.13 4.49 13.26
CA GLY A 159 -11.56 3.48 14.24
C GLY A 159 -10.71 2.20 14.20
N LEU A 160 -10.32 1.74 13.00
CA LEU A 160 -9.45 0.57 12.83
C LEU A 160 -8.02 0.81 13.35
N LEU A 161 -7.46 1.98 13.05
CA LEU A 161 -6.13 2.35 13.52
C LEU A 161 -6.10 2.45 15.06
N LEU A 162 -7.12 3.08 15.67
CA LEU A 162 -7.25 3.16 17.13
C LEU A 162 -7.40 1.78 17.77
N ALA A 163 -8.20 0.91 17.18
CA ALA A 163 -8.36 -0.47 17.64
C ALA A 163 -7.06 -1.31 17.53
N ALA A 164 -6.18 -0.94 16.59
CA ALA A 164 -4.86 -1.54 16.44
C ALA A 164 -3.78 -0.90 17.35
N GLY A 165 -4.16 0.07 18.21
CA GLY A 165 -3.28 0.69 19.18
C GLY A 165 -2.54 1.93 18.68
N ALA A 166 -3.03 2.59 17.61
CA ALA A 166 -2.42 3.84 17.15
C ALA A 166 -2.38 4.89 18.27
N ASN A 167 -1.22 5.51 18.46
CA ASN A 167 -1.00 6.53 19.47
C ASN A 167 -1.63 7.86 19.03
N VAL A 168 -2.72 8.25 19.71
CA VAL A 168 -3.51 9.47 19.43
C VAL A 168 -2.77 10.77 19.72
N ASP A 169 -1.72 10.72 20.53
CA ASP A 169 -0.98 11.89 21.00
C ASP A 169 0.29 12.16 20.18
N LEU A 170 0.60 11.31 19.18
CA LEU A 170 1.69 11.59 18.25
C LEU A 170 1.34 12.82 17.39
N PRO A 171 2.12 13.92 17.50
CA PRO A 171 1.89 15.11 16.71
C PRO A 171 2.57 14.99 15.34
N ASP A 172 2.18 15.87 14.42
CA ASP A 172 2.93 16.14 13.19
C ASP A 172 4.19 17.00 13.46
N GLY A 173 4.91 17.37 12.38
CA GLY A 173 6.12 18.19 12.44
C GLY A 173 5.91 19.59 13.05
N ASP A 174 4.67 20.09 13.09
CA ASP A 174 4.29 21.38 13.68
C ASP A 174 3.77 21.25 15.11
N GLY A 175 3.80 20.05 15.69
CA GLY A 175 3.34 19.77 17.04
C GLY A 175 1.82 19.61 17.14
N THR A 176 1.09 19.44 16.02
CA THR A 176 -0.37 19.33 15.99
C THR A 176 -0.79 17.86 15.95
N THR A 177 -1.68 17.46 16.86
CA THR A 177 -2.21 16.08 16.94
C THR A 177 -3.34 15.82 15.95
N ALA A 178 -3.64 14.54 15.72
CA ALA A 178 -4.78 14.13 14.88
C ALA A 178 -6.12 14.69 15.41
N LEU A 179 -6.28 14.81 16.73
CA LEU A 179 -7.48 15.41 17.34
C LEU A 179 -7.62 16.89 16.97
N GLU A 180 -6.54 17.66 17.12
CA GLU A 180 -6.56 19.10 16.81
C GLU A 180 -6.82 19.35 15.31
N HIS A 181 -6.25 18.51 14.42
CA HIS A 181 -6.57 18.56 13.00
C HIS A 181 -8.05 18.25 12.72
N ALA A 182 -8.62 17.22 13.35
CA ALA A 182 -10.04 16.87 13.20
C ALA A 182 -10.95 18.00 13.66
N GLU A 183 -10.63 18.66 14.79
CA GLU A 183 -11.39 19.81 15.32
C GLU A 183 -11.32 21.02 14.38
N ARG A 184 -10.13 21.39 13.89
CA ARG A 184 -9.93 22.50 12.94
C ARG A 184 -10.69 22.27 11.63
N ARG A 185 -10.81 21.02 11.20
CA ARG A 185 -11.52 20.62 9.97
C ARG A 185 -13.02 20.40 10.18
N GLY A 186 -13.52 20.48 11.41
CA GLY A 186 -14.92 20.26 11.72
C GLY A 186 -15.37 18.79 11.61
N PHE A 187 -14.43 17.83 11.70
CA PHE A 187 -14.71 16.39 11.63
C PHE A 187 -15.19 15.87 12.99
N ALA A 188 -16.42 16.23 13.38
CA ALA A 188 -16.95 15.98 14.72
C ALA A 188 -16.93 14.50 15.14
N ASP A 189 -17.28 13.58 14.21
CA ASP A 189 -17.32 12.15 14.49
C ASP A 189 -15.89 11.58 14.69
N ILE A 190 -14.92 12.03 13.91
CA ILE A 190 -13.51 11.65 14.06
C ILE A 190 -12.97 12.20 15.38
N ALA A 191 -13.22 13.48 15.69
CA ALA A 191 -12.79 14.10 16.94
C ALA A 191 -13.37 13.38 18.15
N ALA A 192 -14.64 12.97 18.11
CA ALA A 192 -15.27 12.20 19.19
C ALA A 192 -14.57 10.84 19.39
N ARG A 193 -14.22 10.11 18.33
CA ARG A 193 -13.49 8.83 18.42
C ARG A 193 -12.10 9.03 19.04
N LEU A 194 -11.35 10.06 18.57
CA LEU A 194 -10.01 10.37 19.07
C LEU A 194 -10.01 10.74 20.55
N ARG A 195 -11.02 11.52 21.02
CA ARG A 195 -11.18 11.82 22.47
C ARG A 195 -11.46 10.58 23.30
N GLY A 196 -12.26 9.66 22.77
CA GLY A 196 -12.62 8.43 23.48
C GLY A 196 -11.49 7.38 23.55
N ALA A 197 -10.40 7.57 22.82
CA ALA A 197 -9.23 6.69 22.79
C ALA A 197 -8.04 7.20 23.63
N ARG A 198 -8.17 8.36 24.27
CA ARG A 198 -7.19 8.93 25.20
C ARG A 198 -7.22 8.32 26.58
#